data_cb7dfcac6c398a97fa457a80d6aadb9c
#
_entry.id   cb7dfcac6c398a97fa457a80d6aadb9c
#
_cell.length_a   1.000
_cell.length_b   1.000
_cell.length_c   1.000
_cell.angle_alpha   90.00
_cell.angle_beta   90.00
_cell.angle_gamma   90.00
#
_symmetry.space_group_name_H-M   'P 1'
#
loop_
_entity.id
_entity.type
_entity.pdbx_description
1 polymer ?
#
loop_
_entity_poly.entity_id
_entity_poly.type
_entity_poly.pdbx_seq_one_letter_code
_entity_poly.pdbx_strand_id
1 'polypeptide(L)'
;LGDVYKRQVMVDEPTVEDTISILRGLKERYEVFHGVKITDSALVTAAVLSNRYITDRFLPDKAIDLVDEACAMIKTELDSMPAELDEMNRKIMQMQIEETALKKETDHLSQERLADLQKELAELRDEFNTRKAQWSTEKDAVDNVSKVREQIESTKKEIEAAQRDADYEKAAELQYSKLPGLQKELEIEEDKLKDRDLSLVHENVTDEEIAKIISRWTGIPVAKLSESERNKTLHLDEELHKRVVGQDDGVTKVTEAIIRSKAGIKDPTKPILSL
;
A
#
# COMPACT_ATOMS: atom_id res chain seq x y z
N LEU A 1 -38.26 -41.33 -14.48
CA LEU A 1 -36.92 -40.77 -14.45
C LEU A 1 -37.05 -39.33 -14.90
N GLY A 2 -37.14 -38.41 -13.91
CA GLY A 2 -37.25 -36.98 -14.16
C GLY A 2 -35.95 -36.44 -14.73
N ASP A 3 -36.04 -35.78 -15.86
CA ASP A 3 -34.95 -34.99 -16.43
C ASP A 3 -34.59 -33.88 -15.45
N VAL A 4 -33.41 -34.03 -14.89
CA VAL A 4 -32.78 -32.94 -14.08
C VAL A 4 -32.32 -31.89 -15.09
N TYR A 5 -33.13 -30.89 -15.34
CA TYR A 5 -32.74 -29.74 -16.13
C TYR A 5 -31.64 -28.99 -15.37
N LYS A 6 -30.40 -29.16 -15.82
CA LYS A 6 -29.28 -28.32 -15.40
C LYS A 6 -29.50 -26.92 -15.98
N ARG A 7 -29.95 -25.97 -15.16
CA ARG A 7 -29.95 -24.55 -15.54
C ARG A 7 -28.54 -24.03 -15.43
N GLN A 8 -27.98 -23.60 -16.54
CA GLN A 8 -26.70 -22.93 -16.60
C GLN A 8 -26.93 -21.42 -16.41
N VAL A 9 -26.26 -20.83 -15.48
CA VAL A 9 -26.22 -19.36 -15.27
C VAL A 9 -24.88 -18.88 -15.77
N MET A 10 -24.89 -17.95 -16.73
CA MET A 10 -23.68 -17.26 -17.15
C MET A 10 -23.36 -16.19 -16.10
N VAL A 11 -22.10 -16.16 -15.69
CA VAL A 11 -21.56 -15.14 -14.81
C VAL A 11 -20.46 -14.43 -15.60
N ASP A 12 -20.75 -13.21 -16.03
CA ASP A 12 -19.81 -12.40 -16.78
C ASP A 12 -18.79 -11.74 -15.85
N GLU A 13 -17.62 -11.37 -16.39
CA GLU A 13 -16.61 -10.60 -15.68
C GLU A 13 -17.17 -9.21 -15.32
N PRO A 14 -17.04 -8.77 -14.05
CA PRO A 14 -17.52 -7.44 -13.64
C PRO A 14 -16.71 -6.33 -14.31
N THR A 15 -17.36 -5.19 -14.47
CA THR A 15 -16.68 -3.98 -14.96
C THR A 15 -15.67 -3.44 -13.94
N VAL A 16 -14.81 -2.50 -14.37
CA VAL A 16 -13.88 -1.81 -13.44
C VAL A 16 -14.66 -1.07 -12.34
N GLU A 17 -15.79 -0.45 -12.67
CA GLU A 17 -16.64 0.28 -11.72
C GLU A 17 -17.28 -0.66 -10.69
N ASP A 18 -17.79 -1.81 -11.15
CA ASP A 18 -18.31 -2.87 -10.26
C ASP A 18 -17.20 -3.40 -9.36
N THR A 19 -16.01 -3.62 -9.91
CA THR A 19 -14.84 -4.09 -9.15
C THR A 19 -14.45 -3.11 -8.05
N ILE A 20 -14.43 -1.79 -8.34
CA ILE A 20 -14.16 -0.76 -7.32
C ILE A 20 -15.20 -0.86 -6.18
N SER A 21 -16.47 -1.05 -6.53
CA SER A 21 -17.55 -1.20 -5.55
C SER A 21 -17.38 -2.46 -4.69
N ILE A 22 -16.96 -3.58 -5.28
CA ILE A 22 -16.63 -4.81 -4.58
C ILE A 22 -15.44 -4.59 -3.63
N LEU A 23 -14.35 -3.98 -4.12
CA LEU A 23 -13.17 -3.70 -3.30
C LEU A 23 -13.49 -2.78 -2.11
N ARG A 24 -14.32 -1.76 -2.30
CA ARG A 24 -14.81 -0.90 -1.19
C ARG A 24 -15.60 -1.71 -0.15
N GLY A 25 -16.40 -2.66 -0.58
CA GLY A 25 -17.13 -3.57 0.32
C GLY A 25 -16.22 -4.54 1.09
N LEU A 26 -15.07 -4.90 0.53
CA LEU A 26 -14.09 -5.77 1.15
C LEU A 26 -13.04 -5.02 2.01
N LYS A 27 -12.88 -3.73 1.79
CA LYS A 27 -11.84 -2.87 2.39
C LYS A 27 -11.69 -3.09 3.90
N GLU A 28 -12.77 -2.93 4.67
CA GLU A 28 -12.75 -3.03 6.13
C GLU A 28 -12.21 -4.40 6.60
N ARG A 29 -12.53 -5.48 5.88
CA ARG A 29 -12.08 -6.83 6.22
C ARG A 29 -10.57 -7.00 6.01
N TYR A 30 -10.03 -6.45 4.91
CA TYR A 30 -8.59 -6.48 4.64
C TYR A 30 -7.81 -5.58 5.59
N GLU A 31 -8.33 -4.39 5.90
CA GLU A 31 -7.74 -3.49 6.89
C GLU A 31 -7.61 -4.16 8.26
N VAL A 32 -8.66 -4.86 8.72
CA VAL A 32 -8.64 -5.58 10.00
C VAL A 32 -7.72 -6.80 9.94
N PHE A 33 -7.77 -7.58 8.86
CA PHE A 33 -6.96 -8.80 8.74
C PHE A 33 -5.45 -8.52 8.71
N HIS A 34 -5.03 -7.51 7.96
CA HIS A 34 -3.62 -7.13 7.85
C HIS A 34 -3.18 -6.08 8.88
N GLY A 35 -4.09 -5.41 9.56
CA GLY A 35 -3.78 -4.32 10.50
C GLY A 35 -3.21 -3.08 9.83
N VAL A 36 -3.62 -2.80 8.58
CA VAL A 36 -3.17 -1.67 7.77
C VAL A 36 -4.36 -0.82 7.35
N LYS A 37 -4.13 0.36 6.79
CA LYS A 37 -5.16 1.24 6.28
C LYS A 37 -5.06 1.34 4.75
N ILE A 38 -6.20 1.21 4.05
CA ILE A 38 -6.24 1.22 2.59
C ILE A 38 -6.86 2.54 2.12
N THR A 39 -6.17 3.28 1.27
CA THR A 39 -6.74 4.51 0.67
C THR A 39 -7.73 4.16 -0.44
N ASP A 40 -8.72 5.03 -0.69
CA ASP A 40 -9.65 4.82 -1.81
C ASP A 40 -8.92 4.89 -3.16
N SER A 41 -7.89 5.72 -3.27
CA SER A 41 -7.03 5.80 -4.45
C SER A 41 -6.35 4.47 -4.78
N ALA A 42 -5.90 3.72 -3.76
CA ALA A 42 -5.32 2.39 -3.95
C ALA A 42 -6.33 1.39 -4.56
N LEU A 43 -7.58 1.40 -4.08
CA LEU A 43 -8.64 0.52 -4.61
C LEU A 43 -8.96 0.84 -6.07
N VAL A 44 -9.11 2.12 -6.39
CA VAL A 44 -9.34 2.59 -7.76
C VAL A 44 -8.17 2.20 -8.66
N THR A 45 -6.94 2.43 -8.20
CA THR A 45 -5.72 2.11 -8.94
C THR A 45 -5.59 0.60 -9.15
N ALA A 46 -5.89 -0.22 -8.13
CA ALA A 46 -5.87 -1.67 -8.24
C ALA A 46 -6.83 -2.17 -9.32
N ALA A 47 -8.07 -1.68 -9.36
CA ALA A 47 -9.05 -2.07 -10.37
C ALA A 47 -8.65 -1.61 -11.79
N VAL A 48 -8.24 -0.35 -11.94
CA VAL A 48 -7.90 0.24 -13.24
C VAL A 48 -6.62 -0.37 -13.82
N LEU A 49 -5.55 -0.42 -13.02
CA LEU A 49 -4.26 -0.91 -13.52
C LEU A 49 -4.24 -2.42 -13.71
N SER A 50 -4.94 -3.20 -12.85
CA SER A 50 -5.06 -4.65 -13.06
C SER A 50 -5.79 -4.96 -14.36
N ASN A 51 -6.88 -4.26 -14.64
CA ASN A 51 -7.62 -4.44 -15.89
C ASN A 51 -6.77 -4.11 -17.12
N ARG A 52 -5.90 -3.13 -17.00
CA ARG A 52 -5.06 -2.64 -18.11
C ARG A 52 -3.81 -3.46 -18.36
N TYR A 53 -3.13 -3.92 -17.32
CA TYR A 53 -1.79 -4.50 -17.44
C TYR A 53 -1.74 -6.00 -17.12
N ILE A 54 -2.75 -6.56 -16.46
CA ILE A 54 -2.84 -7.98 -16.14
C ILE A 54 -3.90 -8.62 -17.03
N THR A 55 -3.46 -9.35 -18.05
CA THR A 55 -4.34 -9.93 -19.09
C THR A 55 -4.63 -11.42 -18.92
N ASP A 56 -3.88 -12.09 -18.05
CA ASP A 56 -3.95 -13.52 -17.80
C ASP A 56 -4.94 -13.92 -16.69
N ARG A 57 -5.55 -12.92 -16.03
CA ARG A 57 -6.53 -13.09 -14.97
C ARG A 57 -7.73 -12.17 -15.15
N PHE A 58 -8.85 -12.52 -14.52
CA PHE A 58 -10.13 -11.82 -14.63
C PHE A 58 -10.38 -10.92 -13.40
N LEU A 59 -11.20 -9.88 -13.60
CA LEU A 59 -11.77 -9.11 -12.50
C LEU A 59 -12.88 -9.95 -11.81
N PRO A 60 -13.12 -9.79 -10.51
CA PRO A 60 -12.43 -8.87 -9.58
C PRO A 60 -11.14 -9.46 -9.00
N ASP A 61 -10.84 -10.74 -9.19
CA ASP A 61 -9.82 -11.51 -8.47
C ASP A 61 -8.43 -10.88 -8.60
N LYS A 62 -8.00 -10.48 -9.79
CA LYS A 62 -6.70 -9.84 -10.00
C LYS A 62 -6.54 -8.52 -9.23
N ALA A 63 -7.63 -7.77 -9.04
CA ALA A 63 -7.60 -6.53 -8.27
C ALA A 63 -7.61 -6.80 -6.76
N ILE A 64 -8.32 -7.84 -6.33
CA ILE A 64 -8.32 -8.31 -4.93
C ILE A 64 -6.92 -8.81 -4.54
N ASP A 65 -6.29 -9.63 -5.37
CA ASP A 65 -4.93 -10.15 -5.13
C ASP A 65 -3.90 -9.01 -5.00
N LEU A 66 -4.03 -7.94 -5.81
CA LEU A 66 -3.16 -6.78 -5.70
C LEU A 66 -3.32 -6.05 -4.37
N VAL A 67 -4.55 -5.87 -3.92
CA VAL A 67 -4.83 -5.23 -2.62
C VAL A 67 -4.32 -6.09 -1.48
N ASP A 68 -4.53 -7.41 -1.55
CA ASP A 68 -4.05 -8.35 -0.54
C ASP A 68 -2.51 -8.34 -0.43
N GLU A 69 -1.80 -8.43 -1.57
CA GLU A 69 -0.33 -8.38 -1.59
C GLU A 69 0.20 -7.02 -1.11
N ALA A 70 -0.47 -5.91 -1.45
CA ALA A 70 -0.09 -4.60 -0.96
C ALA A 70 -0.25 -4.47 0.56
N CYS A 71 -1.36 -4.97 1.10
CA CYS A 71 -1.58 -5.02 2.54
C CYS A 71 -0.53 -5.90 3.24
N ALA A 72 -0.21 -7.08 2.70
CA ALA A 72 0.81 -7.97 3.23
C ALA A 72 2.21 -7.36 3.17
N MET A 73 2.53 -6.60 2.11
CA MET A 73 3.79 -5.89 1.97
C MET A 73 3.94 -4.81 3.05
N ILE A 74 2.95 -3.95 3.22
CA ILE A 74 2.95 -2.90 4.27
C ILE A 74 2.98 -3.53 5.67
N LYS A 75 2.22 -4.62 5.91
CA LYS A 75 2.30 -5.36 7.18
C LYS A 75 3.71 -5.86 7.46
N THR A 76 4.38 -6.40 6.46
CA THR A 76 5.76 -6.86 6.60
C THR A 76 6.73 -5.72 6.88
N GLU A 77 6.52 -4.56 6.25
CA GLU A 77 7.30 -3.34 6.52
C GLU A 77 7.06 -2.83 7.96
N LEU A 78 5.81 -2.80 8.43
CA LEU A 78 5.45 -2.44 9.81
C LEU A 78 6.09 -3.36 10.85
N ASP A 79 6.15 -4.66 10.57
CA ASP A 79 6.74 -5.65 11.47
C ASP A 79 8.26 -5.66 11.43
N SER A 80 8.86 -5.11 10.38
CA SER A 80 10.30 -5.04 10.18
C SER A 80 10.90 -3.76 10.77
N MET A 81 12.16 -3.84 11.15
CA MET A 81 12.92 -2.63 11.49
C MET A 81 13.13 -1.77 10.23
N PRO A 82 12.89 -0.45 10.29
CA PRO A 82 13.18 0.45 9.18
C PRO A 82 14.61 0.32 8.66
N ALA A 83 14.78 0.46 7.34
CA ALA A 83 16.07 0.28 6.67
C ALA A 83 17.18 1.16 7.26
N GLU A 84 16.85 2.39 7.65
CA GLU A 84 17.80 3.32 8.30
C GLU A 84 18.31 2.78 9.63
N LEU A 85 17.43 2.24 10.46
CA LEU A 85 17.79 1.65 11.76
C LEU A 85 18.61 0.35 11.58
N ASP A 86 18.27 -0.46 10.59
CA ASP A 86 19.02 -1.69 10.27
C ASP A 86 20.44 -1.35 9.79
N GLU A 87 20.60 -0.32 8.96
CA GLU A 87 21.91 0.17 8.51
C GLU A 87 22.76 0.69 9.67
N MET A 88 22.17 1.50 10.55
CA MET A 88 22.84 1.96 11.79
C MET A 88 23.26 0.78 12.67
N ASN A 89 22.39 -0.22 12.84
CA ASN A 89 22.69 -1.40 13.63
C ASN A 89 23.84 -2.23 13.04
N ARG A 90 23.88 -2.38 11.72
CA ARG A 90 24.99 -3.05 11.01
C ARG A 90 26.31 -2.29 11.18
N LYS A 91 26.28 -0.96 11.11
CA LYS A 91 27.46 -0.11 11.33
C LYS A 91 27.96 -0.23 12.77
N ILE A 92 27.06 -0.22 13.75
CA ILE A 92 27.40 -0.49 15.15
C ILE A 92 28.07 -1.84 15.32
N MET A 93 27.54 -2.90 14.71
CA MET A 93 28.13 -4.23 14.74
C MET A 93 29.55 -4.28 14.14
N GLN A 94 29.76 -3.62 12.99
CA GLN A 94 31.09 -3.52 12.37
C GLN A 94 32.08 -2.81 13.28
N MET A 95 31.69 -1.68 13.87
CA MET A 95 32.52 -0.93 14.80
C MET A 95 32.83 -1.73 16.09
N GLN A 96 31.91 -2.55 16.58
CA GLN A 96 32.14 -3.45 17.72
C GLN A 96 33.15 -4.54 17.42
N ILE A 97 33.14 -5.08 16.20
CA ILE A 97 34.14 -6.05 15.74
C ILE A 97 35.52 -5.38 15.68
N GLU A 98 35.60 -4.18 15.09
CA GLU A 98 36.84 -3.39 15.05
C GLU A 98 37.34 -3.07 16.45
N GLU A 99 36.48 -2.62 17.35
CA GLU A 99 36.80 -2.36 18.77
C GLU A 99 37.39 -3.59 19.45
N THR A 100 36.80 -4.77 19.21
CA THR A 100 37.28 -6.01 19.82
C THR A 100 38.65 -6.42 19.26
N ALA A 101 38.93 -6.12 18.00
CA ALA A 101 40.24 -6.35 17.40
C ALA A 101 41.30 -5.38 17.97
N LEU A 102 41.00 -4.08 18.00
CA LEU A 102 41.90 -3.05 18.49
C LEU A 102 42.23 -3.21 19.98
N LYS A 103 41.32 -3.72 20.80
CA LYS A 103 41.56 -4.03 22.22
C LYS A 103 42.65 -5.08 22.44
N LYS A 104 43.02 -5.87 21.45
CA LYS A 104 44.09 -6.87 21.53
C LYS A 104 45.45 -6.30 21.14
N GLU A 105 45.46 -5.14 20.49
CA GLU A 105 46.66 -4.45 20.07
C GLU A 105 47.20 -3.56 21.19
N THR A 106 48.52 -3.43 21.26
CA THR A 106 49.18 -2.65 22.36
C THR A 106 49.95 -1.46 21.85
N ASP A 107 50.01 -1.24 20.54
CA ASP A 107 50.71 -0.13 19.96
C ASP A 107 49.91 1.21 20.13
N HIS A 108 50.64 2.32 20.13
CA HIS A 108 50.09 3.63 20.39
C HIS A 108 49.02 4.09 19.37
N LEU A 109 49.24 3.76 18.07
CA LEU A 109 48.31 4.12 17.01
C LEU A 109 46.99 3.37 17.14
N SER A 110 47.03 2.09 17.49
CA SER A 110 45.81 1.27 17.74
C SER A 110 45.04 1.77 18.97
N GLN A 111 45.75 2.28 20.02
CA GLN A 111 45.08 2.85 21.17
C GLN A 111 44.41 4.20 20.88
N GLU A 112 45.04 5.08 20.07
CA GLU A 112 44.39 6.32 19.60
C GLU A 112 43.16 6.02 18.76
N ARG A 113 43.29 5.11 17.78
CA ARG A 113 42.15 4.68 16.96
C ARG A 113 41.03 4.05 17.80
N LEU A 114 41.38 3.27 18.83
CA LEU A 114 40.40 2.68 19.77
C LEU A 114 39.61 3.78 20.53
N ALA A 115 40.28 4.83 21.00
CA ALA A 115 39.61 5.93 21.70
C ALA A 115 38.64 6.67 20.79
N ASP A 116 39.06 6.98 19.55
CA ASP A 116 38.20 7.63 18.56
C ASP A 116 36.99 6.74 18.19
N LEU A 117 37.25 5.45 17.93
CA LEU A 117 36.21 4.49 17.60
C LEU A 117 35.19 4.32 18.72
N GLN A 118 35.63 4.32 19.98
CA GLN A 118 34.72 4.23 21.13
C GLN A 118 33.83 5.45 21.25
N LYS A 119 34.33 6.63 20.92
CA LYS A 119 33.54 7.87 20.90
C LYS A 119 32.49 7.83 19.79
N GLU A 120 32.92 7.52 18.56
CA GLU A 120 32.00 7.37 17.41
C GLU A 120 30.93 6.31 17.69
N LEU A 121 31.30 5.18 18.30
CA LEU A 121 30.39 4.10 18.64
C LEU A 121 29.39 4.51 19.73
N ALA A 122 29.81 5.30 20.72
CA ALA A 122 28.90 5.83 21.75
C ALA A 122 27.87 6.79 21.14
N GLU A 123 28.32 7.73 20.30
CA GLU A 123 27.43 8.69 19.62
C GLU A 123 26.41 7.96 18.72
N LEU A 124 26.87 7.00 17.92
CA LEU A 124 26.00 6.23 17.02
C LEU A 124 25.01 5.33 17.79
N ARG A 125 25.41 4.77 18.93
CA ARG A 125 24.51 4.01 19.82
C ARG A 125 23.43 4.88 20.43
N ASP A 126 23.77 6.08 20.88
CA ASP A 126 22.80 7.01 21.46
C ASP A 126 21.77 7.45 20.41
N GLU A 127 22.22 7.75 19.18
CA GLU A 127 21.34 8.05 18.06
C GLU A 127 20.43 6.86 17.71
N PHE A 128 21.02 5.67 17.60
CA PHE A 128 20.26 4.44 17.32
C PHE A 128 19.20 4.15 18.39
N ASN A 129 19.57 4.28 19.68
CA ASN A 129 18.64 4.03 20.79
C ASN A 129 17.48 5.04 20.78
N THR A 130 17.77 6.31 20.50
CA THR A 130 16.76 7.37 20.41
C THR A 130 15.78 7.09 19.28
N ARG A 131 16.26 6.80 18.07
CA ARG A 131 15.42 6.49 16.91
C ARG A 131 14.66 5.17 17.08
N LYS A 132 15.30 4.17 17.71
CA LYS A 132 14.64 2.89 18.01
C LYS A 132 13.50 3.06 19.01
N ALA A 133 13.68 3.89 20.04
CA ALA A 133 12.62 4.20 21.01
C ALA A 133 11.46 4.94 20.33
N GLN A 134 11.75 5.89 19.43
CA GLN A 134 10.75 6.57 18.63
C GLN A 134 9.98 5.57 17.78
N TRP A 135 10.66 4.75 16.98
CA TRP A 135 10.03 3.71 16.15
C TRP A 135 9.16 2.75 16.97
N SER A 136 9.65 2.28 18.13
CA SER A 136 8.86 1.41 19.02
C SER A 136 7.57 2.09 19.48
N THR A 137 7.64 3.38 19.83
CA THR A 137 6.47 4.15 20.25
C THR A 137 5.46 4.37 19.12
N GLU A 138 5.95 4.62 17.90
CA GLU A 138 5.10 4.75 16.71
C GLU A 138 4.45 3.41 16.38
N LYS A 139 5.21 2.30 16.38
CA LYS A 139 4.70 0.95 16.14
C LYS A 139 3.65 0.54 17.16
N ASP A 140 3.92 0.74 18.46
CA ASP A 140 2.97 0.41 19.53
C ASP A 140 1.64 1.17 19.38
N ALA A 141 1.68 2.41 18.89
CA ALA A 141 0.48 3.20 18.65
C ALA A 141 -0.35 2.63 17.47
N VAL A 142 0.29 2.23 16.38
CA VAL A 142 -0.38 1.57 15.23
C VAL A 142 -0.95 0.21 15.64
N ASP A 143 -0.18 -0.59 16.38
CA ASP A 143 -0.62 -1.90 16.88
C ASP A 143 -1.85 -1.78 17.81
N ASN A 144 -1.93 -0.72 18.62
CA ASN A 144 -3.10 -0.50 19.49
C ASN A 144 -4.36 -0.20 18.68
N VAL A 145 -4.28 0.65 17.65
CA VAL A 145 -5.40 0.91 16.74
C VAL A 145 -5.84 -0.38 16.05
N SER A 146 -4.89 -1.18 15.56
CA SER A 146 -5.18 -2.47 14.92
C SER A 146 -5.92 -3.43 15.86
N LYS A 147 -5.48 -3.55 17.13
CA LYS A 147 -6.14 -4.38 18.14
C LYS A 147 -7.57 -3.93 18.42
N VAL A 148 -7.82 -2.64 18.52
CA VAL A 148 -9.18 -2.12 18.76
C VAL A 148 -10.09 -2.40 17.56
N ARG A 149 -9.59 -2.25 16.32
CA ARG A 149 -10.34 -2.62 15.11
C ARG A 149 -10.67 -4.12 15.07
N GLU A 150 -9.74 -4.99 15.44
CA GLU A 150 -9.97 -6.43 15.53
C GLU A 150 -11.04 -6.76 16.57
N GLN A 151 -11.03 -6.10 17.74
CA GLN A 151 -12.06 -6.26 18.76
C GLN A 151 -13.44 -5.80 18.28
N ILE A 152 -13.53 -4.71 17.54
CA ILE A 152 -14.77 -4.22 16.93
C ILE A 152 -15.32 -5.28 15.96
N GLU A 153 -14.48 -5.82 15.09
CA GLU A 153 -14.90 -6.83 14.11
C GLU A 153 -15.31 -8.15 14.78
N SER A 154 -14.57 -8.58 15.80
CA SER A 154 -14.95 -9.74 16.63
C SER A 154 -16.30 -9.51 17.30
N THR A 155 -16.52 -8.33 17.86
CA THR A 155 -17.80 -7.98 18.51
C THR A 155 -18.94 -7.94 17.49
N LYS A 156 -18.74 -7.44 16.27
CA LYS A 156 -19.73 -7.49 15.18
C LYS A 156 -20.11 -8.95 14.86
N LYS A 157 -19.12 -9.84 14.74
CA LYS A 157 -19.36 -11.28 14.48
C LYS A 157 -20.10 -11.94 15.64
N GLU A 158 -19.78 -11.58 16.89
CA GLU A 158 -20.52 -12.07 18.07
C GLU A 158 -21.98 -11.62 18.05
N ILE A 159 -22.26 -10.36 17.63
CA ILE A 159 -23.63 -9.84 17.49
C ILE A 159 -24.39 -10.64 16.43
N GLU A 160 -23.79 -10.86 15.25
CA GLU A 160 -24.42 -11.66 14.20
C GLU A 160 -24.68 -13.10 14.61
N ALA A 161 -23.78 -13.71 15.38
CA ALA A 161 -23.96 -15.07 15.93
C ALA A 161 -25.11 -15.10 16.94
N ALA A 162 -25.14 -14.17 17.90
CA ALA A 162 -26.20 -14.06 18.88
C ALA A 162 -27.59 -13.83 18.23
N GLN A 163 -27.64 -13.00 17.16
CA GLN A 163 -28.89 -12.79 16.40
C GLN A 163 -29.37 -14.07 15.70
N ARG A 164 -28.44 -14.86 15.11
CA ARG A 164 -28.77 -16.15 14.49
C ARG A 164 -29.29 -17.18 15.50
N ASP A 165 -28.71 -17.16 16.69
CA ASP A 165 -29.11 -18.07 17.80
C ASP A 165 -30.35 -17.55 18.52
N ALA A 166 -30.96 -16.44 18.09
CA ALA A 166 -32.11 -15.76 18.70
C ALA A 166 -31.86 -15.28 20.15
N ASP A 167 -30.59 -15.09 20.54
CA ASP A 167 -30.19 -14.50 21.81
C ASP A 167 -30.16 -12.97 21.69
N TYR A 168 -31.33 -12.37 21.67
CA TYR A 168 -31.50 -10.92 21.47
C TYR A 168 -31.01 -10.09 22.65
N GLU A 169 -30.98 -10.64 23.86
CA GLU A 169 -30.49 -9.94 25.04
C GLU A 169 -28.98 -9.72 24.94
N LYS A 170 -28.23 -10.78 24.65
CA LYS A 170 -26.78 -10.70 24.40
C LYS A 170 -26.43 -9.83 23.17
N ALA A 171 -27.20 -9.98 22.09
CA ALA A 171 -27.00 -9.13 20.90
C ALA A 171 -27.20 -7.64 21.22
N ALA A 172 -28.22 -7.30 22.01
CA ALA A 172 -28.50 -5.93 22.43
C ALA A 172 -27.40 -5.37 23.37
N GLU A 173 -26.91 -6.15 24.32
CA GLU A 173 -25.81 -5.74 25.21
C GLU A 173 -24.54 -5.43 24.40
N LEU A 174 -24.16 -6.32 23.51
CA LEU A 174 -22.97 -6.13 22.65
C LEU A 174 -23.14 -4.94 21.74
N GLN A 175 -24.31 -4.75 21.13
CA GLN A 175 -24.57 -3.69 20.15
C GLN A 175 -24.69 -2.30 20.78
N TYR A 176 -25.32 -2.18 21.96
CA TYR A 176 -25.60 -0.87 22.56
C TYR A 176 -24.66 -0.50 23.71
N SER A 177 -23.88 -1.43 24.24
CA SER A 177 -22.93 -1.18 25.32
C SER A 177 -21.49 -1.33 24.85
N LYS A 178 -21.08 -2.54 24.41
CA LYS A 178 -19.69 -2.86 24.10
C LYS A 178 -19.20 -2.18 22.80
N LEU A 179 -19.97 -2.28 21.72
CA LEU A 179 -19.58 -1.74 20.42
C LEU A 179 -19.37 -0.22 20.42
N PRO A 180 -20.27 0.61 21.00
CA PRO A 180 -20.05 2.07 21.08
C PRO A 180 -18.85 2.45 21.95
N GLY A 181 -18.54 1.63 22.98
CA GLY A 181 -17.35 1.81 23.81
C GLY A 181 -16.07 1.65 22.99
N LEU A 182 -15.96 0.55 22.24
CA LEU A 182 -14.82 0.27 21.37
C LEU A 182 -14.68 1.30 20.23
N GLN A 183 -15.79 1.80 19.69
CA GLN A 183 -15.78 2.84 18.67
C GLN A 183 -15.20 4.16 19.19
N LYS A 184 -15.54 4.56 20.42
CA LYS A 184 -14.95 5.75 21.07
C LYS A 184 -13.47 5.54 21.38
N GLU A 185 -13.09 4.34 21.82
CA GLU A 185 -11.69 4.01 22.05
C GLU A 185 -10.88 4.10 20.74
N LEU A 186 -11.43 3.59 19.64
CA LEU A 186 -10.84 3.69 18.31
C LEU A 186 -10.63 5.16 17.91
N GLU A 187 -11.64 6.01 18.07
CA GLU A 187 -11.56 7.44 17.75
C GLU A 187 -10.45 8.14 18.56
N ILE A 188 -10.33 7.83 19.85
CA ILE A 188 -9.27 8.38 20.71
C ILE A 188 -7.89 7.93 20.26
N GLU A 189 -7.72 6.65 19.91
CA GLU A 189 -6.43 6.13 19.46
C GLU A 189 -6.07 6.65 18.05
N GLU A 190 -7.03 6.79 17.15
CA GLU A 190 -6.81 7.40 15.82
C GLU A 190 -6.47 8.89 15.91
N ASP A 191 -7.07 9.64 16.82
CA ASP A 191 -6.73 11.06 17.03
C ASP A 191 -5.32 11.21 17.63
N LYS A 192 -4.92 10.32 18.55
CA LYS A 192 -3.54 10.28 19.04
C LYS A 192 -2.50 10.01 17.93
N LEU A 193 -2.88 9.20 16.92
CA LEU A 193 -2.03 8.93 15.76
C LEU A 193 -1.94 10.16 14.83
N LYS A 194 -3.03 10.87 14.60
CA LYS A 194 -3.04 12.08 13.74
C LYS A 194 -2.17 13.20 14.30
N ASP A 195 -2.15 13.34 15.64
CA ASP A 195 -1.36 14.37 16.31
C ASP A 195 0.14 14.02 16.39
N ARG A 196 0.52 12.79 16.03
CA ARG A 196 1.92 12.34 15.98
C ARG A 196 2.43 12.40 14.56
N ASP A 197 3.62 12.95 14.40
CA ASP A 197 4.36 12.89 13.13
C ASP A 197 4.95 11.48 12.98
N LEU A 198 4.23 10.61 12.27
CA LEU A 198 4.69 9.24 11.96
C LEU A 198 5.77 9.33 10.88
N SER A 199 7.02 9.47 11.28
CA SER A 199 8.14 9.64 10.36
C SER A 199 8.81 8.32 9.97
N LEU A 200 8.69 7.28 10.80
CA LEU A 200 9.37 5.99 10.63
C LEU A 200 8.42 4.85 10.27
N VAL A 201 7.10 5.03 10.42
CA VAL A 201 6.11 3.98 10.23
C VAL A 201 5.06 4.43 9.20
N HIS A 202 4.91 3.66 8.11
CA HIS A 202 3.88 3.88 7.10
C HIS A 202 2.81 2.79 7.20
N GLU A 203 1.60 3.15 7.64
CA GLU A 203 0.48 2.21 7.78
C GLU A 203 -0.46 2.18 6.57
N ASN A 204 -0.31 3.14 5.65
CA ASN A 204 -1.26 3.34 4.56
C ASN A 204 -0.83 2.61 3.29
N VAL A 205 -1.72 1.80 2.75
CA VAL A 205 -1.63 1.29 1.38
C VAL A 205 -2.11 2.37 0.43
N THR A 206 -1.24 2.86 -0.43
CA THR A 206 -1.51 3.90 -1.42
C THR A 206 -1.43 3.33 -2.85
N ASP A 207 -1.72 4.18 -3.83
CA ASP A 207 -1.56 3.84 -5.25
C ASP A 207 -0.11 3.52 -5.65
N GLU A 208 0.88 4.03 -4.89
CA GLU A 208 2.30 3.72 -5.14
C GLU A 208 2.63 2.26 -4.85
N GLU A 209 2.12 1.70 -3.74
CA GLU A 209 2.34 0.29 -3.39
C GLU A 209 1.69 -0.63 -4.42
N ILE A 210 0.48 -0.31 -4.85
CA ILE A 210 -0.20 -1.04 -5.93
C ILE A 210 0.63 -1.00 -7.21
N ALA A 211 1.15 0.18 -7.59
CA ALA A 211 1.98 0.31 -8.78
C ALA A 211 3.31 -0.47 -8.67
N LYS A 212 3.93 -0.52 -7.48
CA LYS A 212 5.13 -1.33 -7.22
C LYS A 212 4.88 -2.82 -7.45
N ILE A 213 3.73 -3.35 -6.98
CA ILE A 213 3.39 -4.77 -7.15
C ILE A 213 3.12 -5.08 -8.61
N ILE A 214 2.32 -4.27 -9.30
CA ILE A 214 2.06 -4.44 -10.73
C ILE A 214 3.37 -4.41 -11.54
N SER A 215 4.28 -3.48 -11.19
CA SER A 215 5.59 -3.42 -11.82
C SER A 215 6.39 -4.71 -11.62
N ARG A 216 6.31 -5.33 -10.44
CA ARG A 216 6.95 -6.60 -10.13
C ARG A 216 6.34 -7.75 -10.94
N TRP A 217 5.01 -7.80 -11.07
CA TRP A 217 4.32 -8.87 -11.80
C TRP A 217 4.48 -8.76 -13.31
N THR A 218 4.43 -7.54 -13.84
CA THR A 218 4.42 -7.30 -15.29
C THR A 218 5.78 -6.94 -15.88
N GLY A 219 6.74 -6.53 -15.04
CA GLY A 219 8.03 -5.98 -15.47
C GLY A 219 7.96 -4.56 -16.03
N ILE A 220 6.81 -3.89 -15.95
CA ILE A 220 6.62 -2.51 -16.44
C ILE A 220 7.12 -1.53 -15.36
N PRO A 221 8.00 -0.57 -15.66
CA PRO A 221 8.50 0.38 -14.66
C PRO A 221 7.39 1.20 -13.98
N VAL A 222 7.48 1.38 -12.65
CA VAL A 222 6.50 2.13 -11.83
C VAL A 222 6.20 3.52 -12.39
N ALA A 223 7.23 4.26 -12.86
CA ALA A 223 7.05 5.57 -13.46
C ALA A 223 6.09 5.59 -14.66
N LYS A 224 6.00 4.48 -15.39
CA LYS A 224 5.02 4.34 -16.50
C LYS A 224 3.62 3.99 -16.03
N LEU A 225 3.48 3.41 -14.84
CA LEU A 225 2.19 3.02 -14.26
C LEU A 225 1.53 4.20 -13.53
N SER A 226 2.31 4.97 -12.79
CA SER A 226 1.84 6.10 -11.97
C SER A 226 1.58 7.38 -12.76
N GLU A 227 2.18 7.52 -13.95
CA GLU A 227 1.93 8.68 -14.79
C GLU A 227 0.51 8.65 -15.36
N SER A 228 -0.29 9.67 -14.99
CA SER A 228 -1.68 9.75 -15.45
C SER A 228 -1.73 9.77 -16.97
N GLU A 229 -2.66 9.01 -17.57
CA GLU A 229 -2.90 9.03 -19.03
C GLU A 229 -3.14 10.43 -19.57
N ARG A 230 -3.71 11.30 -18.74
CA ARG A 230 -3.95 12.70 -19.08
C ARG A 230 -2.63 13.45 -19.27
N ASN A 231 -1.69 13.28 -18.33
CA ASN A 231 -0.37 13.93 -18.45
C ASN A 231 0.42 13.40 -19.64
N LYS A 232 0.44 12.08 -19.85
CA LYS A 232 1.07 11.48 -21.04
C LYS A 232 0.48 12.02 -22.35
N THR A 233 -0.84 12.20 -22.38
CA THR A 233 -1.51 12.73 -23.57
C THR A 233 -1.22 14.20 -23.77
N LEU A 234 -1.12 14.99 -22.70
CA LEU A 234 -0.82 16.42 -22.77
C LEU A 234 0.62 16.72 -23.21
N HIS A 235 1.58 15.87 -22.87
CA HIS A 235 3.00 16.00 -23.23
C HIS A 235 3.43 15.04 -24.35
N LEU A 236 2.46 14.53 -25.12
CA LEU A 236 2.73 13.54 -26.17
C LEU A 236 3.60 14.11 -27.30
N ASP A 237 3.46 15.38 -27.61
CA ASP A 237 4.28 16.10 -28.60
C ASP A 237 5.76 16.12 -28.18
N GLU A 238 6.06 16.44 -26.93
CA GLU A 238 7.41 16.42 -26.38
C GLU A 238 8.03 15.02 -26.46
N GLU A 239 7.25 13.97 -26.12
CA GLU A 239 7.72 12.59 -26.19
C GLU A 239 7.96 12.13 -27.64
N LEU A 240 7.12 12.55 -28.58
CA LEU A 240 7.31 12.25 -30.01
C LEU A 240 8.55 12.96 -30.57
N HIS A 241 8.80 14.22 -30.20
CA HIS A 241 9.99 14.97 -30.65
C HIS A 241 11.31 14.38 -30.15
N LYS A 242 11.32 13.61 -29.05
CA LYS A 242 12.54 12.88 -28.62
C LYS A 242 12.97 11.80 -29.63
N ARG A 243 12.05 11.31 -30.46
CA ARG A 243 12.27 10.21 -31.40
C ARG A 243 12.15 10.62 -32.87
N VAL A 244 11.34 11.63 -33.15
CA VAL A 244 11.07 12.13 -34.49
C VAL A 244 11.78 13.48 -34.64
N VAL A 245 12.77 13.51 -35.51
CA VAL A 245 13.53 14.74 -35.84
C VAL A 245 12.86 15.39 -37.04
N GLY A 246 12.39 16.63 -36.88
CA GLY A 246 11.59 17.34 -37.87
C GLY A 246 10.14 16.89 -37.89
N GLN A 247 9.39 17.24 -38.92
CA GLN A 247 7.95 16.91 -39.09
C GLN A 247 7.05 17.52 -37.99
N ASP A 248 7.36 18.71 -37.48
CA ASP A 248 6.68 19.38 -36.41
C ASP A 248 5.15 19.50 -36.65
N ASP A 249 4.74 19.84 -37.88
CA ASP A 249 3.32 19.89 -38.28
C ASP A 249 2.65 18.54 -38.19
N GLY A 250 3.36 17.45 -38.53
CA GLY A 250 2.85 16.08 -38.44
C GLY A 250 2.66 15.65 -36.98
N VAL A 251 3.66 15.88 -36.12
CA VAL A 251 3.60 15.59 -34.70
C VAL A 251 2.47 16.33 -34.02
N THR A 252 2.32 17.64 -34.30
CA THR A 252 1.25 18.46 -33.76
C THR A 252 -0.14 17.92 -34.14
N LYS A 253 -0.35 17.61 -35.42
CA LYS A 253 -1.65 17.07 -35.92
C LYS A 253 -1.98 15.72 -35.31
N VAL A 254 -0.99 14.84 -35.14
CA VAL A 254 -1.17 13.53 -34.48
C VAL A 254 -1.56 13.71 -33.01
N THR A 255 -0.82 14.56 -32.28
CA THR A 255 -1.08 14.84 -30.87
C THR A 255 -2.47 15.44 -30.67
N GLU A 256 -2.86 16.43 -31.44
CA GLU A 256 -4.21 17.03 -31.37
C GLU A 256 -5.33 16.01 -31.69
N ALA A 257 -5.12 15.11 -32.64
CA ALA A 257 -6.10 14.09 -32.97
C ALA A 257 -6.28 13.08 -31.84
N ILE A 258 -5.18 12.69 -31.17
CA ILE A 258 -5.20 11.80 -30.02
C ILE A 258 -5.87 12.48 -28.82
N ILE A 259 -5.54 13.76 -28.55
CA ILE A 259 -6.19 14.55 -27.48
C ILE A 259 -7.71 14.65 -27.71
N ARG A 260 -8.14 14.98 -28.93
CA ARG A 260 -9.58 15.01 -29.32
C ARG A 260 -10.27 13.66 -29.14
N SER A 261 -9.61 12.58 -29.53
CA SER A 261 -10.14 11.21 -29.35
C SER A 261 -10.32 10.87 -27.87
N LYS A 262 -9.34 11.20 -27.02
CA LYS A 262 -9.39 10.96 -25.56
C LYS A 262 -10.38 11.86 -24.84
N ALA A 263 -10.65 13.06 -25.37
CA ALA A 263 -11.67 13.96 -24.86
C ALA A 263 -13.11 13.54 -25.22
N GLY A 264 -13.31 12.42 -25.91
CA GLY A 264 -14.64 11.92 -26.30
C GLY A 264 -15.32 12.71 -27.42
N ILE A 265 -14.60 13.62 -28.12
CA ILE A 265 -15.14 14.45 -29.22
C ILE A 265 -15.05 13.73 -30.56
N LYS A 266 -14.72 12.47 -30.56
CA LYS A 266 -14.52 11.66 -31.77
C LYS A 266 -15.81 10.95 -32.18
N ASP A 267 -16.06 10.88 -33.52
CA ASP A 267 -17.06 9.97 -34.10
C ASP A 267 -16.54 8.53 -33.97
N PRO A 268 -17.25 7.63 -33.23
CA PRO A 268 -16.78 6.26 -33.00
C PRO A 268 -16.67 5.42 -34.29
N THR A 269 -17.33 5.84 -35.38
CA THR A 269 -17.31 5.12 -36.67
C THR A 269 -16.12 5.48 -37.57
N LYS A 270 -15.34 6.53 -37.21
CA LYS A 270 -14.23 7.00 -38.02
C LYS A 270 -12.87 6.67 -37.35
N PRO A 271 -11.79 6.45 -38.16
CA PRO A 271 -10.45 6.29 -37.63
C PRO A 271 -10.02 7.54 -36.83
N ILE A 272 -9.10 7.36 -35.87
CA ILE A 272 -8.62 8.47 -35.02
C ILE A 272 -7.95 9.53 -35.86
N LEU A 273 -7.19 9.11 -36.84
CA LEU A 273 -6.45 9.98 -37.76
C LEU A 273 -6.26 9.25 -39.10
N SER A 274 -6.30 10.01 -40.19
CA SER A 274 -5.87 9.60 -41.52
C SER A 274 -4.88 10.66 -42.01
N LEU A 275 -3.61 10.28 -42.19
CA LEU A 275 -2.53 11.13 -42.69
C LEU A 275 -2.31 10.86 -44.17
#